data_458e6c61cf7d510ecab496ebcfb540ca
#
_entry.id   458e6c61cf7d510ecab496ebcfb540ca
#
_cell.length_a   1.000
_cell.length_b   1.000
_cell.length_c   1.000
_cell.angle_alpha   90.00
_cell.angle_beta   90.00
_cell.angle_gamma   90.00
#
_symmetry.space_group_name_H-M   'P 1'
#
loop_
_entity.id
_entity.type
_entity.pdbx_description
1 polymer ?
#
loop_
_entity_poly.entity_id
_entity_poly.type
_entity_poly.pdbx_seq_one_letter_code
_entity_poly.pdbx_strand_id
1 'polypeptide(L)'
;VAQFSIRPDSRVFWFTTLGWMMWNWLASNLAWGATLLLYDGSPFYPDGNVLWDFAAQEGMTLFGTSAKYIDACNKARLKPIDTHDLSALRSIGSTGSTLVPEGFDYVYTSIKSDVHLASMSGGTDIGGCFCGGDETLPVWRGEIQAAILGMSTDVFDDDGKPVTGVKGELVCTKAFPAVPSFLNDLDGERIHDAYFARFPNVWTHGDFIERTEHNGFIIYGRSDATLNPGGVRIGTAEIYRQVEKLDE
;
A
#
# COMPACT_ATOMS: atom_id res chain seq x y z
N VAL A 1 6.47 -0.59 12.33
CA VAL A 1 7.30 -1.57 13.05
C VAL A 1 6.60 -2.90 13.10
N ALA A 2 5.44 -3.01 13.76
CA ALA A 2 4.72 -4.29 13.88
C ALA A 2 4.38 -4.95 12.53
N GLN A 3 4.08 -4.14 11.52
CA GLN A 3 3.70 -4.60 10.17
C GLN A 3 4.84 -5.31 9.41
N PHE A 4 6.09 -4.94 9.67
CA PHE A 4 7.28 -5.47 8.98
C PHE A 4 8.33 -6.00 9.93
N SER A 5 8.00 -6.24 11.19
CA SER A 5 8.91 -6.74 12.22
C SER A 5 10.28 -6.05 12.21
N ILE A 6 10.29 -4.70 12.09
CA ILE A 6 11.53 -3.93 12.04
C ILE A 6 12.31 -4.09 13.34
N ARG A 7 13.59 -4.41 13.23
CA ARG A 7 14.53 -4.69 14.31
C ARG A 7 15.83 -3.90 14.11
N PRO A 8 16.72 -3.85 15.11
CA PRO A 8 18.02 -3.17 14.97
C PRO A 8 18.90 -3.72 13.84
N ASP A 9 18.75 -5.01 13.48
CA ASP A 9 19.46 -5.67 12.40
C ASP A 9 18.80 -5.49 11.03
N SER A 10 17.65 -4.81 10.97
CA SER A 10 16.95 -4.60 9.70
C SER A 10 17.70 -3.59 8.82
N ARG A 11 17.75 -3.92 7.53
CA ARG A 11 18.29 -3.07 6.47
C ARG A 11 17.13 -2.70 5.55
N VAL A 12 16.63 -1.46 5.74
CA VAL A 12 15.34 -1.00 5.23
C VAL A 12 15.52 -0.06 4.06
N PHE A 13 14.88 -0.36 2.97
CA PHE A 13 14.81 0.47 1.78
C PHE A 13 13.37 0.82 1.43
N TRP A 14 13.15 2.04 0.96
CA TRP A 14 11.93 2.44 0.28
C TRP A 14 12.28 3.35 -0.89
N PHE A 15 11.85 2.96 -2.10
CA PHE A 15 12.03 3.82 -3.27
C PHE A 15 11.07 5.01 -3.18
N THR A 16 11.55 6.15 -2.73
CA THR A 16 10.78 7.36 -2.45
C THR A 16 11.63 8.62 -2.58
N THR A 17 10.99 9.77 -2.47
CA THR A 17 11.64 11.08 -2.44
C THR A 17 11.28 11.82 -1.15
N LEU A 18 12.03 12.88 -0.82
CA LEU A 18 11.79 13.72 0.36
C LEU A 18 10.40 14.35 0.40
N GLY A 19 9.74 14.52 -0.75
CA GLY A 19 8.42 15.12 -0.86
C GLY A 19 7.26 14.13 -0.63
N TRP A 20 7.53 12.84 -0.44
CA TRP A 20 6.50 11.82 -0.26
C TRP A 20 6.46 11.31 1.17
N MET A 21 5.27 10.93 1.65
CA MET A 21 5.06 10.42 3.01
C MET A 21 5.96 9.23 3.35
N MET A 22 6.25 8.37 2.38
CA MET A 22 7.08 7.19 2.62
C MET A 22 8.54 7.52 2.97
N TRP A 23 9.03 8.72 2.67
CA TRP A 23 10.30 9.20 3.23
C TRP A 23 10.23 9.35 4.76
N ASN A 24 9.16 9.96 5.27
CA ASN A 24 8.97 10.14 6.72
C ASN A 24 8.88 8.78 7.43
N TRP A 25 8.15 7.83 6.81
CA TRP A 25 8.08 6.46 7.30
C TRP A 25 9.47 5.79 7.29
N LEU A 26 10.23 5.89 6.18
CA LEU A 26 11.57 5.33 6.07
C LEU A 26 12.49 5.91 7.16
N ALA A 27 12.54 7.24 7.28
CA ALA A 27 13.37 7.93 8.26
C ALA A 27 13.03 7.55 9.72
N SER A 28 11.74 7.31 10.02
CA SER A 28 11.30 6.93 11.37
C SER A 28 11.87 5.58 11.85
N ASN A 29 12.33 4.72 10.94
CA ASN A 29 12.92 3.43 11.31
C ASN A 29 14.28 3.57 12.00
N LEU A 30 14.93 4.73 11.94
CA LEU A 30 16.12 5.04 12.75
C LEU A 30 15.85 4.97 14.26
N ALA A 31 14.63 5.28 14.69
CA ALA A 31 14.23 5.17 16.09
C ALA A 31 14.27 3.72 16.62
N TRP A 32 14.28 2.73 15.74
CA TRP A 32 14.36 1.31 16.07
C TRP A 32 15.76 0.72 15.86
N GLY A 33 16.73 1.58 15.53
CA GLY A 33 18.11 1.17 15.28
C GLY A 33 18.35 0.48 13.92
N ALA A 34 17.36 0.52 13.02
CA ALA A 34 17.50 -0.06 11.70
C ALA A 34 18.48 0.75 10.82
N THR A 35 19.16 0.06 9.92
CA THR A 35 19.97 0.71 8.86
C THR A 35 19.05 1.14 7.72
N LEU A 36 19.09 2.41 7.33
CA LEU A 36 18.39 2.90 6.15
C LEU A 36 19.29 2.75 4.92
N LEU A 37 18.76 2.17 3.88
CA LEU A 37 19.39 2.07 2.57
C LEU A 37 18.82 3.18 1.68
N LEU A 38 19.68 4.03 1.14
CA LEU A 38 19.28 5.18 0.32
C LEU A 38 19.82 5.00 -1.09
N TYR A 39 18.97 5.29 -2.06
CA TYR A 39 19.30 5.24 -3.48
C TYR A 39 18.86 6.55 -4.16
N ASP A 40 19.79 7.18 -4.87
CA ASP A 40 19.55 8.37 -5.67
C ASP A 40 19.83 8.06 -7.14
N GLY A 41 18.77 7.87 -7.91
CA GLY A 41 18.87 7.51 -9.32
C GLY A 41 17.58 6.93 -9.89
N SER A 42 17.63 6.63 -11.19
CA SER A 42 16.54 5.93 -11.87
C SER A 42 16.54 4.44 -11.50
N PRO A 43 15.37 3.84 -11.21
CA PRO A 43 15.29 2.42 -10.87
C PRO A 43 15.50 1.47 -12.05
N PHE A 44 15.68 2.02 -13.27
CA PHE A 44 15.91 1.28 -14.51
C PHE A 44 17.16 1.75 -15.28
N TYR A 45 18.07 2.48 -14.62
CA TYR A 45 19.35 2.89 -15.23
C TYR A 45 20.53 2.39 -14.38
N PRO A 46 21.54 1.74 -14.96
CA PRO A 46 21.75 1.47 -16.41
C PRO A 46 20.84 0.39 -17.00
N ASP A 47 20.23 -0.45 -16.15
CA ASP A 47 19.26 -1.46 -16.54
C ASP A 47 18.26 -1.75 -15.41
N GLY A 48 17.31 -2.67 -15.62
CA GLY A 48 16.24 -2.96 -14.67
C GLY A 48 16.68 -3.73 -13.41
N ASN A 49 17.91 -4.22 -13.34
CA ASN A 49 18.42 -5.00 -12.21
C ASN A 49 19.05 -4.13 -11.12
N VAL A 50 19.29 -2.84 -11.39
CA VAL A 50 20.05 -1.94 -10.49
C VAL A 50 19.58 -1.98 -9.04
N LEU A 51 18.27 -2.03 -8.78
CA LEU A 51 17.74 -2.11 -7.41
C LEU A 51 17.82 -3.53 -6.83
N TRP A 52 17.83 -4.56 -7.67
CA TRP A 52 18.01 -5.94 -7.23
C TRP A 52 19.47 -6.23 -6.92
N ASP A 53 20.41 -5.68 -7.71
CA ASP A 53 21.86 -5.67 -7.39
C ASP A 53 22.09 -4.98 -6.04
N PHE A 54 21.48 -3.82 -5.83
CA PHE A 54 21.57 -3.09 -4.57
C PHE A 54 20.99 -3.88 -3.40
N ALA A 55 19.84 -4.55 -3.61
CA ALA A 55 19.22 -5.37 -2.58
C ALA A 55 20.11 -6.57 -2.19
N ALA A 56 20.70 -7.26 -3.15
CA ALA A 56 21.58 -8.38 -2.92
C ALA A 56 22.89 -7.94 -2.25
N GLN A 57 23.55 -6.89 -2.79
CA GLN A 57 24.81 -6.37 -2.28
C GLN A 57 24.71 -5.89 -0.84
N GLU A 58 23.63 -5.20 -0.49
CA GLU A 58 23.42 -4.63 0.83
C GLU A 58 22.73 -5.58 1.81
N GLY A 59 22.37 -6.78 1.39
CA GLY A 59 21.62 -7.70 2.25
C GLY A 59 20.32 -7.09 2.75
N MET A 60 19.56 -6.46 1.86
CA MET A 60 18.34 -5.76 2.16
C MET A 60 17.30 -6.69 2.79
N THR A 61 16.70 -6.28 3.91
CA THR A 61 15.70 -7.09 4.62
C THR A 61 14.26 -6.68 4.29
N LEU A 62 14.07 -5.40 3.92
CA LEU A 62 12.79 -4.86 3.49
C LEU A 62 12.99 -4.00 2.24
N PHE A 63 12.27 -4.34 1.19
CA PHE A 63 12.22 -3.61 -0.08
C PHE A 63 10.87 -2.93 -0.23
N GLY A 64 10.82 -1.62 -0.08
CA GLY A 64 9.61 -0.83 -0.25
C GLY A 64 9.55 -0.16 -1.63
N THR A 65 8.41 -0.25 -2.29
CA THR A 65 8.21 0.26 -3.64
C THR A 65 6.74 0.59 -3.95
N SER A 66 6.43 0.81 -5.23
CA SER A 66 5.06 0.98 -5.73
C SER A 66 4.62 -0.21 -6.58
N ALA A 67 3.30 -0.40 -6.71
CA ALA A 67 2.72 -1.39 -7.62
C ALA A 67 3.17 -1.16 -9.07
N LYS A 68 3.35 0.11 -9.48
CA LYS A 68 3.85 0.46 -10.82
C LYS A 68 5.27 -0.02 -11.08
N TYR A 69 6.15 0.01 -10.07
CA TYR A 69 7.50 -0.54 -10.23
C TYR A 69 7.47 -2.05 -10.40
N ILE A 70 6.64 -2.75 -9.61
CA ILE A 70 6.44 -4.21 -9.73
C ILE A 70 5.93 -4.57 -11.13
N ASP A 71 4.94 -3.84 -11.64
CA ASP A 71 4.41 -4.02 -13.00
C ASP A 71 5.47 -3.76 -14.07
N ALA A 72 6.26 -2.68 -13.94
CA ALA A 72 7.34 -2.37 -14.88
C ALA A 72 8.41 -3.47 -14.90
N CYS A 73 8.78 -4.04 -13.74
CA CYS A 73 9.69 -5.18 -13.68
C CYS A 73 9.11 -6.42 -14.38
N ASN A 74 7.80 -6.67 -14.20
CA ASN A 74 7.10 -7.77 -14.86
C ASN A 74 7.08 -7.60 -16.38
N LYS A 75 6.73 -6.42 -16.87
CA LYS A 75 6.77 -6.07 -18.32
C LYS A 75 8.18 -6.19 -18.91
N ALA A 76 9.19 -5.79 -18.16
CA ALA A 76 10.59 -5.97 -18.53
C ALA A 76 11.07 -7.43 -18.40
N ARG A 77 10.23 -8.35 -17.94
CA ARG A 77 10.52 -9.78 -17.73
C ARG A 77 11.74 -10.03 -16.85
N LEU A 78 11.98 -9.17 -15.87
CA LEU A 78 13.06 -9.37 -14.91
C LEU A 78 12.76 -10.58 -14.03
N LYS A 79 13.80 -11.33 -13.68
CA LYS A 79 13.70 -12.52 -12.83
C LYS A 79 14.77 -12.50 -11.73
N PRO A 80 14.67 -11.62 -10.75
CA PRO A 80 15.65 -11.55 -9.65
C PRO A 80 15.85 -12.88 -8.93
N ILE A 81 14.82 -13.72 -8.85
CA ILE A 81 14.89 -15.04 -8.22
C ILE A 81 15.96 -15.96 -8.86
N ASP A 82 16.22 -15.78 -10.14
CA ASP A 82 17.19 -16.61 -10.89
C ASP A 82 18.61 -16.03 -10.88
N THR A 83 18.76 -14.75 -10.54
CA THR A 83 19.99 -13.99 -10.81
C THR A 83 20.61 -13.33 -9.58
N HIS A 84 19.87 -13.16 -8.49
CA HIS A 84 20.31 -12.44 -7.30
C HIS A 84 20.17 -13.27 -6.04
N ASP A 85 21.09 -13.10 -5.10
CA ASP A 85 20.93 -13.63 -3.74
C ASP A 85 20.06 -12.67 -2.91
N LEU A 86 18.77 -12.99 -2.83
CA LEU A 86 17.80 -12.25 -2.02
C LEU A 86 17.47 -13.00 -0.71
N SER A 87 18.36 -13.85 -0.21
CA SER A 87 18.13 -14.65 1.01
C SER A 87 17.83 -13.79 2.24
N ALA A 88 18.45 -12.61 2.34
CA ALA A 88 18.19 -11.67 3.42
C ALA A 88 16.81 -10.95 3.34
N LEU A 89 16.20 -10.90 2.16
CA LEU A 89 14.94 -10.18 1.93
C LEU A 89 13.76 -10.91 2.59
N ARG A 90 13.16 -10.30 3.59
CA ARG A 90 12.02 -10.84 4.36
C ARG A 90 10.68 -10.29 3.91
N SER A 91 10.65 -9.00 3.53
CA SER A 91 9.40 -8.34 3.17
C SER A 91 9.55 -7.43 1.96
N ILE A 92 8.51 -7.39 1.14
CA ILE A 92 8.32 -6.41 0.07
C ILE A 92 7.07 -5.59 0.42
N GLY A 93 7.23 -4.27 0.52
CA GLY A 93 6.12 -3.34 0.73
C GLY A 93 5.69 -2.69 -0.58
N SER A 94 4.38 -2.63 -0.86
CA SER A 94 3.82 -1.97 -2.05
C SER A 94 2.72 -0.99 -1.68
N THR A 95 2.85 0.27 -2.12
CA THR A 95 1.84 1.31 -1.92
C THR A 95 1.84 2.34 -3.04
N GLY A 96 0.99 3.37 -2.93
CA GLY A 96 0.87 4.46 -3.90
C GLY A 96 -0.08 4.17 -5.07
N SER A 97 -0.36 2.92 -5.36
CA SER A 97 -1.41 2.43 -6.26
C SER A 97 -1.77 1.00 -5.90
N THR A 98 -2.93 0.54 -6.38
CA THR A 98 -3.38 -0.83 -6.12
C THR A 98 -2.46 -1.84 -6.79
N LEU A 99 -1.98 -2.82 -6.00
CA LEU A 99 -1.25 -3.96 -6.56
C LEU A 99 -2.26 -4.97 -7.12
N VAL A 100 -2.24 -5.13 -8.44
CA VAL A 100 -3.13 -6.06 -9.13
C VAL A 100 -2.75 -7.53 -8.85
N PRO A 101 -3.68 -8.50 -8.96
CA PRO A 101 -3.38 -9.91 -8.68
C PRO A 101 -2.18 -10.46 -9.46
N GLU A 102 -1.97 -10.02 -10.68
CA GLU A 102 -0.84 -10.41 -11.53
C GLU A 102 0.52 -9.94 -10.96
N GLY A 103 0.53 -8.83 -10.20
CA GLY A 103 1.70 -8.36 -9.45
C GLY A 103 2.08 -9.29 -8.30
N PHE A 104 1.09 -9.89 -7.61
CA PHE A 104 1.34 -10.93 -6.60
C PHE A 104 1.98 -12.16 -7.24
N ASP A 105 1.42 -12.64 -8.35
CA ASP A 105 1.96 -13.77 -9.09
C ASP A 105 3.42 -13.52 -9.48
N TYR A 106 3.71 -12.34 -10.04
CA TYR A 106 5.05 -11.97 -10.44
C TYR A 106 6.04 -11.94 -9.26
N VAL A 107 5.66 -11.36 -8.12
CA VAL A 107 6.53 -11.33 -6.94
C VAL A 107 6.92 -12.74 -6.53
N TYR A 108 5.96 -13.65 -6.38
CA TYR A 108 6.23 -15.01 -5.89
C TYR A 108 6.90 -15.93 -6.92
N THR A 109 6.69 -15.70 -8.22
CA THR A 109 7.28 -16.52 -9.27
C THR A 109 8.62 -16.01 -9.78
N SER A 110 8.87 -14.70 -9.68
CA SER A 110 10.01 -14.06 -10.36
C SER A 110 10.93 -13.26 -9.45
N ILE A 111 10.48 -12.84 -8.26
CA ILE A 111 11.31 -12.10 -7.30
C ILE A 111 11.75 -13.04 -6.17
N LYS A 112 10.82 -13.53 -5.34
CA LYS A 112 11.13 -14.40 -4.20
C LYS A 112 9.88 -15.13 -3.72
N SER A 113 9.95 -16.46 -3.65
CA SER A 113 8.78 -17.32 -3.38
C SER A 113 8.34 -17.37 -1.90
N ASP A 114 9.23 -17.01 -0.97
CA ASP A 114 9.01 -17.08 0.49
C ASP A 114 9.05 -15.71 1.18
N VAL A 115 8.78 -14.62 0.44
CA VAL A 115 8.78 -13.25 0.96
C VAL A 115 7.38 -12.87 1.48
N HIS A 116 7.33 -12.06 2.55
CA HIS A 116 6.08 -11.41 2.96
C HIS A 116 5.79 -10.23 2.04
N LEU A 117 4.77 -10.34 1.19
CA LEU A 117 4.32 -9.26 0.32
C LEU A 117 3.21 -8.46 0.99
N ALA A 118 3.54 -7.26 1.43
CA ALA A 118 2.62 -6.34 2.10
C ALA A 118 2.14 -5.24 1.13
N SER A 119 0.99 -5.44 0.52
CA SER A 119 0.25 -4.34 -0.11
C SER A 119 -0.40 -3.48 0.96
N MET A 120 -0.42 -2.15 0.76
CA MET A 120 -0.88 -1.20 1.78
C MET A 120 -1.70 -0.07 1.16
N SER A 121 -2.73 0.38 1.90
CA SER A 121 -3.46 1.60 1.57
C SER A 121 -3.62 2.49 2.79
N GLY A 122 -3.42 3.80 2.58
CA GLY A 122 -3.51 4.84 3.58
C GLY A 122 -3.41 6.21 2.94
N GLY A 123 -3.07 7.22 3.72
CA GLY A 123 -3.02 8.60 3.24
C GLY A 123 -1.86 9.40 3.82
N THR A 124 -1.39 10.36 3.03
CA THR A 124 -0.42 11.37 3.49
C THR A 124 -0.99 12.19 4.64
N ASP A 125 -2.29 12.46 4.62
CA ASP A 125 -3.05 13.20 5.61
C ASP A 125 -3.01 12.57 7.01
N ILE A 126 -3.03 11.24 7.10
CA ILE A 126 -2.93 10.52 8.38
C ILE A 126 -1.50 10.07 8.70
N GLY A 127 -0.54 10.25 7.79
CA GLY A 127 0.83 9.78 7.95
C GLY A 127 0.95 8.27 8.18
N GLY A 128 0.00 7.47 7.69
CA GLY A 128 -0.10 6.05 7.96
C GLY A 128 -1.02 5.31 7.00
N CYS A 129 -1.36 4.06 7.37
CA CYS A 129 -2.22 3.18 6.61
C CYS A 129 -3.48 2.81 7.39
N PHE A 130 -4.59 2.60 6.70
CA PHE A 130 -5.80 1.98 7.24
C PHE A 130 -5.74 0.46 7.16
N CYS A 131 -5.20 -0.06 6.07
CA CYS A 131 -5.00 -1.49 5.86
C CYS A 131 -3.62 -1.78 5.26
N GLY A 132 -3.10 -2.96 5.52
CA GLY A 132 -1.74 -3.34 5.13
C GLY A 132 -1.38 -4.77 5.45
N GLY A 133 -0.08 -5.08 5.42
CA GLY A 133 0.45 -6.40 5.70
C GLY A 133 0.38 -6.78 7.18
N ASP A 134 0.31 -8.09 7.41
CA ASP A 134 0.46 -8.72 8.71
C ASP A 134 1.23 -10.04 8.53
N GLU A 135 2.44 -10.12 9.08
CA GLU A 135 3.32 -11.31 8.94
C GLU A 135 2.73 -12.58 9.58
N THR A 136 1.70 -12.45 10.40
CA THR A 136 1.03 -13.60 11.07
C THR A 136 -0.11 -14.19 10.26
N LEU A 137 -0.51 -13.52 9.16
CA LEU A 137 -1.62 -13.91 8.32
C LEU A 137 -1.14 -14.37 6.92
N PRO A 138 -1.88 -15.25 6.25
CA PRO A 138 -1.57 -15.58 4.86
C PRO A 138 -1.75 -14.37 3.94
N VAL A 139 -0.94 -14.31 2.88
CA VAL A 139 -1.10 -13.34 1.80
C VAL A 139 -2.05 -13.93 0.76
N TRP A 140 -3.21 -13.30 0.59
CA TRP A 140 -4.17 -13.68 -0.43
C TRP A 140 -3.93 -12.87 -1.70
N ARG A 141 -3.99 -13.56 -2.84
CA ARG A 141 -3.76 -12.97 -4.16
C ARG A 141 -4.73 -11.82 -4.45
N GLY A 142 -4.22 -10.60 -4.61
CA GLY A 142 -5.01 -9.40 -4.91
C GLY A 142 -5.63 -8.72 -3.69
N GLU A 143 -5.33 -9.18 -2.46
CA GLU A 143 -5.88 -8.61 -1.23
C GLU A 143 -4.80 -7.90 -0.40
N ILE A 144 -5.19 -6.85 0.29
CA ILE A 144 -4.46 -6.31 1.43
C ILE A 144 -4.88 -7.12 2.66
N GLN A 145 -3.93 -7.65 3.41
CA GLN A 145 -4.16 -8.70 4.40
C GLN A 145 -5.09 -8.33 5.54
N ALA A 146 -4.98 -7.11 6.12
CA ALA A 146 -5.72 -6.76 7.33
C ALA A 146 -5.85 -5.25 7.54
N ALA A 147 -6.71 -4.84 8.45
CA ALA A 147 -6.67 -3.52 9.08
C ALA A 147 -5.39 -3.36 9.90
N ILE A 148 -4.76 -2.19 9.84
CA ILE A 148 -3.56 -1.91 10.63
C ILE A 148 -3.90 -1.79 12.12
N LEU A 149 -2.98 -2.25 12.97
CA LEU A 149 -3.12 -2.13 14.42
C LEU A 149 -3.38 -0.69 14.86
N GLY A 150 -4.44 -0.50 15.64
CA GLY A 150 -4.88 0.81 16.09
C GLY A 150 -5.87 1.52 15.17
N MET A 151 -6.19 0.92 14.00
CA MET A 151 -7.19 1.44 13.06
C MET A 151 -8.42 0.55 13.05
N SER A 152 -9.60 1.12 13.35
CA SER A 152 -10.88 0.41 13.25
C SER A 152 -11.45 0.57 11.85
N THR A 153 -10.71 0.04 10.87
CA THR A 153 -11.05 0.11 9.45
C THR A 153 -12.25 -0.76 9.15
N ASP A 154 -13.21 -0.22 8.40
CA ASP A 154 -14.41 -0.90 7.95
C ASP A 154 -14.80 -0.45 6.54
N VAL A 155 -15.82 -1.08 5.99
CA VAL A 155 -16.43 -0.74 4.69
C VAL A 155 -17.90 -0.45 4.93
N PHE A 156 -18.34 0.77 4.56
CA PHE A 156 -19.74 1.17 4.69
C PHE A 156 -20.42 1.27 3.32
N ASP A 157 -21.68 0.85 3.28
CA ASP A 157 -22.57 1.15 2.16
C ASP A 157 -23.03 2.62 2.18
N ASP A 158 -23.88 3.01 1.22
CA ASP A 158 -24.38 4.37 1.12
C ASP A 158 -25.30 4.77 2.30
N ASP A 159 -25.87 3.81 3.01
CA ASP A 159 -26.70 4.00 4.21
C ASP A 159 -25.85 4.09 5.50
N GLY A 160 -24.53 3.95 5.42
CA GLY A 160 -23.62 3.97 6.57
C GLY A 160 -23.63 2.65 7.37
N LYS A 161 -23.99 1.55 6.74
CA LYS A 161 -23.97 0.23 7.37
C LYS A 161 -22.71 -0.56 6.96
N PRO A 162 -22.09 -1.29 7.90
CA PRO A 162 -20.95 -2.13 7.58
C PRO A 162 -21.34 -3.28 6.63
N VAL A 163 -20.50 -3.51 5.61
CA VAL A 163 -20.71 -4.57 4.61
C VAL A 163 -19.45 -5.41 4.41
N THR A 164 -19.63 -6.66 3.96
CA THR A 164 -18.56 -7.60 3.59
C THR A 164 -18.92 -8.28 2.29
N GLY A 165 -17.94 -8.50 1.39
CA GLY A 165 -18.16 -9.06 0.06
C GLY A 165 -18.89 -8.11 -0.89
N VAL A 166 -19.02 -6.85 -0.50
CA VAL A 166 -19.67 -5.79 -1.28
C VAL A 166 -18.79 -4.54 -1.25
N LYS A 167 -18.69 -3.86 -2.38
CA LYS A 167 -17.96 -2.60 -2.52
C LYS A 167 -18.64 -1.47 -1.76
N GLY A 168 -17.86 -0.67 -1.06
CA GLY A 168 -18.33 0.49 -0.31
C GLY A 168 -17.23 1.50 -0.02
N GLU A 169 -17.50 2.39 0.91
CA GLU A 169 -16.58 3.45 1.33
C GLU A 169 -15.65 2.96 2.43
N LEU A 170 -14.35 3.27 2.31
CA LEU A 170 -13.39 3.05 3.39
C LEU A 170 -13.66 4.01 4.54
N VAL A 171 -13.91 3.47 5.71
CA VAL A 171 -14.14 4.24 6.92
C VAL A 171 -13.24 3.78 8.07
N CYS A 172 -12.99 4.70 9.02
CA CYS A 172 -12.42 4.35 10.32
C CYS A 172 -13.43 4.72 11.41
N THR A 173 -13.96 3.70 12.10
CA THR A 173 -15.13 3.83 12.98
C THR A 173 -14.78 4.24 14.41
N LYS A 174 -13.48 4.33 14.74
CA LYS A 174 -13.00 4.75 16.07
C LYS A 174 -11.91 5.80 15.93
N ALA A 175 -11.72 6.58 16.99
CA ALA A 175 -10.60 7.53 17.06
C ALA A 175 -9.25 6.81 16.92
N PHE A 176 -8.33 7.44 16.20
CA PHE A 176 -6.97 6.97 15.98
C PHE A 176 -5.98 8.12 16.21
N PRO A 177 -4.70 7.83 16.52
CA PRO A 177 -3.76 8.86 17.00
C PRO A 177 -3.30 9.86 15.95
N ALA A 178 -3.41 9.55 14.68
CA ALA A 178 -2.85 10.34 13.57
C ALA A 178 -3.88 11.19 12.84
N VAL A 179 -4.92 11.69 13.53
CA VAL A 179 -5.88 12.65 12.95
C VAL A 179 -5.16 13.96 12.65
N PRO A 180 -5.19 14.46 11.41
CA PRO A 180 -4.51 15.71 11.05
C PRO A 180 -5.20 16.93 11.63
N SER A 181 -4.43 18.01 11.79
CA SER A 181 -5.00 19.34 11.98
C SER A 181 -4.82 20.16 10.70
N PHE A 182 -5.87 20.85 10.28
CA PHE A 182 -5.81 21.69 9.10
C PHE A 182 -5.28 23.09 9.45
N LEU A 183 -4.41 23.60 8.61
CA LEU A 183 -3.92 24.98 8.75
C LEU A 183 -5.06 25.97 8.54
N ASN A 184 -5.19 26.94 9.45
CA ASN A 184 -6.24 27.98 9.43
C ASN A 184 -7.68 27.39 9.46
N ASP A 185 -7.90 26.35 10.26
CA ASP A 185 -9.19 25.68 10.49
C ASP A 185 -9.50 25.72 11.99
N LEU A 186 -9.70 26.93 12.54
CA LEU A 186 -9.87 27.16 13.97
C LEU A 186 -11.21 26.64 14.52
N ASP A 187 -12.22 26.58 13.68
CA ASP A 187 -13.57 26.06 13.96
C ASP A 187 -13.70 24.56 13.64
N GLY A 188 -12.76 23.98 12.90
CA GLY A 188 -12.78 22.57 12.50
C GLY A 188 -13.77 22.27 11.36
N GLU A 189 -14.31 23.27 10.69
CA GLU A 189 -15.28 23.05 9.60
C GLU A 189 -14.64 22.33 8.41
N ARG A 190 -13.41 22.71 8.03
CA ARG A 190 -12.73 22.11 6.86
C ARG A 190 -12.38 20.64 7.07
N ILE A 191 -11.89 20.27 8.25
CA ILE A 191 -11.60 18.87 8.55
C ILE A 191 -12.88 18.05 8.68
N HIS A 192 -13.94 18.67 9.25
CA HIS A 192 -15.25 18.04 9.32
C HIS A 192 -15.78 17.74 7.91
N ASP A 193 -15.78 18.72 7.03
CA ASP A 193 -16.29 18.57 5.66
C ASP A 193 -15.48 17.55 4.85
N ALA A 194 -14.18 17.51 5.07
CA ALA A 194 -13.30 16.57 4.35
C ALA A 194 -13.52 15.11 4.75
N TYR A 195 -13.78 14.82 6.03
CA TYR A 195 -13.73 13.44 6.53
C TYR A 195 -14.95 12.97 7.32
N PHE A 196 -15.81 13.86 7.80
CA PHE A 196 -16.91 13.52 8.70
C PHE A 196 -18.31 13.93 8.19
N ALA A 197 -18.37 14.64 7.05
CA ALA A 197 -19.65 15.13 6.51
C ALA A 197 -20.55 13.99 6.01
N ARG A 198 -19.97 12.91 5.46
CA ARG A 198 -20.74 11.80 4.89
C ARG A 198 -21.39 10.92 5.95
N PHE A 199 -20.62 10.51 6.94
CA PHE A 199 -21.08 9.66 8.05
C PHE A 199 -20.74 10.35 9.38
N PRO A 200 -21.73 10.80 10.17
CA PRO A 200 -21.47 11.53 11.39
C PRO A 200 -20.56 10.78 12.38
N ASN A 201 -19.51 11.44 12.84
CA ASN A 201 -18.48 10.90 13.75
C ASN A 201 -17.69 9.69 13.23
N VAL A 202 -17.73 9.42 11.94
CA VAL A 202 -16.95 8.35 11.30
C VAL A 202 -16.03 8.96 10.26
N TRP A 203 -14.73 8.68 10.37
CA TRP A 203 -13.74 9.09 9.36
C TRP A 203 -14.02 8.40 8.04
N THR A 204 -14.27 9.18 7.00
CA THR A 204 -14.50 8.71 5.64
C THR A 204 -13.29 9.07 4.79
N HIS A 205 -12.55 8.07 4.31
CA HIS A 205 -11.25 8.35 3.67
C HIS A 205 -11.36 8.74 2.20
N GLY A 206 -12.46 8.39 1.54
CA GLY A 206 -12.66 8.66 0.12
C GLY A 206 -12.03 7.61 -0.79
N ASP A 207 -11.84 6.38 -0.30
CA ASP A 207 -11.44 5.22 -1.08
C ASP A 207 -12.62 4.25 -1.23
N PHE A 208 -12.78 3.71 -2.45
CA PHE A 208 -13.79 2.71 -2.79
C PHE A 208 -13.17 1.32 -2.64
N ILE A 209 -13.64 0.56 -1.67
CA ILE A 209 -13.03 -0.70 -1.26
C ILE A 209 -14.07 -1.80 -1.00
N GLU A 210 -13.58 -3.02 -0.85
CA GLU A 210 -14.35 -4.17 -0.41
C GLU A 210 -13.61 -4.88 0.72
N ARG A 211 -14.33 -5.30 1.77
CA ARG A 211 -13.84 -6.26 2.75
C ARG A 211 -14.10 -7.66 2.25
N THR A 212 -13.07 -8.50 2.20
CA THR A 212 -13.17 -9.88 1.74
C THR A 212 -13.65 -10.84 2.84
N GLU A 213 -13.95 -12.07 2.48
CA GLU A 213 -14.27 -13.15 3.42
C GLU A 213 -13.08 -13.52 4.33
N HIS A 214 -11.86 -13.20 3.90
CA HIS A 214 -10.63 -13.40 4.69
C HIS A 214 -10.37 -12.26 5.69
N ASN A 215 -11.28 -11.28 5.81
CA ASN A 215 -11.09 -10.01 6.52
C ASN A 215 -9.96 -9.14 5.95
N GLY A 216 -9.52 -9.41 4.73
CA GLY A 216 -8.66 -8.56 3.93
C GLY A 216 -9.44 -7.47 3.21
N PHE A 217 -8.75 -6.69 2.37
CA PHE A 217 -9.36 -5.58 1.63
C PHE A 217 -8.89 -5.55 0.19
N ILE A 218 -9.81 -5.17 -0.71
CA ILE A 218 -9.51 -4.90 -2.12
C ILE A 218 -9.81 -3.43 -2.39
N ILE A 219 -8.83 -2.69 -2.90
CA ILE A 219 -8.96 -1.27 -3.23
C ILE A 219 -9.32 -1.14 -4.71
N TYR A 220 -10.38 -0.41 -4.99
CA TYR A 220 -10.86 -0.11 -6.36
C TYR A 220 -10.49 1.30 -6.83
N GLY A 221 -9.93 2.13 -5.96
CA GLY A 221 -9.51 3.49 -6.22
C GLY A 221 -10.22 4.51 -5.34
N ARG A 222 -10.15 5.78 -5.74
CA ARG A 222 -10.84 6.88 -5.02
C ARG A 222 -12.35 6.79 -5.24
N SER A 223 -13.14 7.01 -4.19
CA SER A 223 -14.61 7.01 -4.27
C SER A 223 -15.16 8.25 -5.00
N ASP A 224 -14.43 9.37 -4.95
CA ASP A 224 -14.74 10.60 -5.67
C ASP A 224 -14.40 10.54 -7.17
N ALA A 225 -13.55 9.60 -7.59
CA ALA A 225 -13.15 9.36 -8.97
C ALA A 225 -13.81 8.12 -9.61
N THR A 226 -14.79 7.51 -8.95
CA THR A 226 -15.55 6.37 -9.49
C THR A 226 -16.45 6.81 -10.63
N LEU A 227 -16.39 6.08 -11.76
CA LEU A 227 -17.39 6.22 -12.82
C LEU A 227 -18.69 5.51 -12.42
N ASN A 228 -19.82 6.03 -12.89
CA ASN A 228 -21.12 5.43 -12.59
C ASN A 228 -22.01 5.28 -13.87
N PRO A 229 -21.53 4.55 -14.91
CA PRO A 229 -22.31 4.33 -16.11
C PRO A 229 -23.52 3.43 -15.83
N GLY A 230 -24.73 3.98 -16.03
CA GLY A 230 -25.96 3.20 -15.85
C GLY A 230 -26.23 2.71 -14.43
N GLY A 231 -25.66 3.38 -13.41
CA GLY A 231 -25.83 3.01 -12.00
C GLY A 231 -24.84 1.97 -11.47
N VAL A 232 -23.91 1.51 -12.30
CA VAL A 232 -22.83 0.60 -11.88
C VAL A 232 -21.57 1.40 -11.58
N ARG A 233 -21.08 1.34 -10.34
CA ARG A 233 -19.82 2.01 -9.95
C ARG A 233 -18.62 1.22 -10.43
N ILE A 234 -17.73 1.88 -11.18
CA ILE A 234 -16.47 1.35 -11.68
C ILE A 234 -15.33 2.17 -11.08
N GLY A 235 -14.50 1.54 -10.27
CA GLY A 235 -13.33 2.17 -9.66
C GLY A 235 -12.20 2.36 -10.69
N THR A 236 -11.36 3.38 -10.46
CA THR A 236 -10.23 3.68 -11.36
C THR A 236 -9.26 2.50 -11.49
N ALA A 237 -9.02 1.73 -10.43
CA ALA A 237 -8.17 0.54 -10.47
C ALA A 237 -8.73 -0.56 -11.41
N GLU A 238 -10.05 -0.67 -11.54
CA GLU A 238 -10.68 -1.62 -12.46
C GLU A 238 -10.41 -1.24 -13.93
N ILE A 239 -10.37 0.06 -14.22
CA ILE A 239 -10.04 0.58 -15.57
C ILE A 239 -8.57 0.34 -15.87
N TYR A 240 -7.67 0.75 -14.97
CA TYR A 240 -6.23 0.54 -15.14
C TYR A 240 -5.89 -0.93 -15.38
N ARG A 241 -6.47 -1.83 -14.62
CA ARG A 241 -6.28 -3.28 -14.78
C ARG A 241 -6.64 -3.79 -16.18
N GLN A 242 -7.58 -3.17 -16.88
CA GLN A 242 -7.90 -3.57 -18.26
C GLN A 242 -6.94 -2.93 -19.27
N VAL A 243 -6.59 -1.66 -19.06
CA VAL A 243 -5.66 -0.94 -19.96
C VAL A 243 -4.26 -1.52 -19.88
N GLU A 244 -3.79 -1.89 -18.68
CA GLU A 244 -2.45 -2.46 -18.45
C GLU A 244 -2.24 -3.85 -19.09
N LYS A 245 -3.31 -4.52 -19.53
CA LYS A 245 -3.23 -5.77 -20.31
C LYS A 245 -2.91 -5.55 -21.79
N LEU A 246 -2.99 -4.31 -22.26
CA LEU A 246 -2.67 -3.97 -23.64
C LEU A 246 -1.14 -3.82 -23.74
N ASP A 247 -0.53 -4.60 -24.63
CA ASP A 247 0.87 -4.40 -25.04
C ASP A 247 0.92 -3.15 -25.92
N GLU A 248 1.68 -2.12 -25.51
CA GLU A 248 2.02 -0.98 -26.37
C GLU A 248 3.23 -1.33 -27.25
#